data_4c5134fd82b17155863329a099c60bb9
#
_entry.id   4c5134fd82b17155863329a099c60bb9
#
_cell.length_a   1.000
_cell.length_b   1.000
_cell.length_c   1.000
_cell.angle_alpha   90.00
_cell.angle_beta   90.00
_cell.angle_gamma   90.00
#
_symmetry.space_group_name_H-M   'P 1'
#
loop_
_entity.id
_entity.type
_entity.pdbx_description
1 polymer ?
#
loop_
_entity_poly.entity_id
_entity_poly.type
_entity_poly.pdbx_seq_one_letter_code
_entity_poly.pdbx_strand_id
1 'polypeptide(L)'
;AYTDTYGDKPIGSGAWKVLDFKKDQQLILAPNEYYYGKKSSFKKITILKVDEDAALASAKSGQLDLVYVDAESSKTKVDHMTVLTKPTIDSFSINLPVIPETTEDGQIVGNNVTSDIAIRQALNIGINRQAIIDNALSGCGTPAFSTSPEAPWSSKYTFQDNRVEEAKKLLEDAGWKDTDGDGIREKNGVKAEFTVTGRSNDLARYN
;
A
#
# COMPACT_ATOMS: atom_id res chain seq x y z
N ALA A 1 -0.63 24.92 22.99
CA ALA A 1 -1.65 23.92 23.32
C ALA A 1 -2.45 23.60 22.05
N TYR A 2 -2.58 22.34 21.73
CA TYR A 2 -3.43 21.90 20.64
C TYR A 2 -4.89 22.02 21.11
N THR A 3 -5.68 22.78 20.36
CA THR A 3 -7.13 22.84 20.54
C THR A 3 -7.79 21.99 19.46
N ASP A 4 -9.03 21.58 19.66
CA ASP A 4 -9.79 20.79 18.68
C ASP A 4 -9.92 21.48 17.31
N THR A 5 -9.77 22.80 17.29
CA THR A 5 -9.82 23.63 16.06
C THR A 5 -8.46 23.92 15.44
N TYR A 6 -7.35 23.43 16.02
CA TYR A 6 -6.01 23.70 15.47
C TYR A 6 -5.85 23.15 14.06
N GLY A 7 -6.46 22.00 13.77
CA GLY A 7 -6.44 21.38 12.44
C GLY A 7 -7.05 22.26 11.35
N ASP A 8 -8.00 23.14 11.69
CA ASP A 8 -8.68 24.01 10.73
C ASP A 8 -7.86 25.25 10.35
N LYS A 9 -7.02 25.71 11.29
CA LYS A 9 -6.15 26.91 11.12
C LYS A 9 -4.77 26.67 11.70
N PRO A 10 -4.00 25.73 11.14
CA PRO A 10 -2.68 25.38 11.64
C PRO A 10 -1.69 26.55 11.43
N ILE A 11 -0.85 26.78 12.43
CA ILE A 11 0.29 27.67 12.33
C ILE A 11 1.55 26.81 12.31
N GLY A 12 2.29 26.86 11.23
CA GLY A 12 3.49 26.05 11.01
C GLY A 12 4.70 26.88 10.60
N SER A 13 5.88 26.29 10.74
CA SER A 13 7.17 26.87 10.34
C SER A 13 7.56 26.52 8.89
N GLY A 14 6.71 25.80 8.16
CA GLY A 14 6.95 25.38 6.78
C GLY A 14 6.89 26.50 5.77
N ALA A 15 7.25 26.21 4.51
CA ALA A 15 7.28 27.16 3.39
C ALA A 15 5.90 27.73 3.02
N TRP A 16 4.84 27.05 3.42
CA TRP A 16 3.47 27.36 3.09
C TRP A 16 2.61 27.54 4.34
N LYS A 17 1.66 28.45 4.30
CA LYS A 17 0.62 28.63 5.33
C LYS A 17 -0.75 28.40 4.72
N VAL A 18 -1.68 27.91 5.53
CA VAL A 18 -3.08 27.68 5.13
C VAL A 18 -3.80 29.03 5.03
N LEU A 19 -4.42 29.27 3.87
CA LEU A 19 -5.32 30.41 3.66
C LEU A 19 -6.78 30.01 3.87
N ASP A 20 -7.17 28.85 3.32
CA ASP A 20 -8.52 28.33 3.41
C ASP A 20 -8.47 26.80 3.44
N PHE A 21 -9.30 26.20 4.26
CA PHE A 21 -9.46 24.74 4.36
C PHE A 21 -10.94 24.41 4.42
N LYS A 22 -11.40 23.73 3.39
CA LYS A 22 -12.75 23.16 3.35
C LYS A 22 -12.62 21.65 3.37
N LYS A 23 -12.95 21.07 4.51
CA LYS A 23 -12.87 19.62 4.73
C LYS A 23 -13.55 18.88 3.57
N ASP A 24 -12.88 17.84 3.09
CA ASP A 24 -13.32 16.98 1.98
C ASP A 24 -13.55 17.68 0.63
N GLN A 25 -13.06 18.92 0.45
CA GLN A 25 -13.21 19.68 -0.79
C GLN A 25 -11.87 20.25 -1.27
N GLN A 26 -11.28 21.16 -0.51
CA GLN A 26 -10.07 21.85 -0.95
C GLN A 26 -9.21 22.38 0.19
N LEU A 27 -7.93 22.57 -0.12
CA LEU A 27 -6.97 23.27 0.72
C LEU A 27 -6.26 24.34 -0.14
N ILE A 28 -6.30 25.60 0.31
CA ILE A 28 -5.61 26.72 -0.34
C ILE A 28 -4.43 27.16 0.51
N LEU A 29 -3.26 27.21 -0.10
CA LEU A 29 -2.00 27.58 0.53
C LEU A 29 -1.41 28.84 -0.10
N ALA A 30 -0.77 29.68 0.74
CA ALA A 30 0.08 30.79 0.32
C ALA A 30 1.49 30.65 0.89
N PRO A 31 2.50 31.32 0.29
CA PRO A 31 3.84 31.36 0.86
C PRO A 31 3.82 31.91 2.29
N ASN A 32 4.57 31.24 3.16
CA ASN A 32 4.80 31.71 4.51
C ASN A 32 5.93 32.76 4.49
N GLU A 33 5.60 33.99 4.82
CA GLU A 33 6.55 35.10 4.85
C GLU A 33 7.66 34.94 5.90
N TYR A 34 7.38 34.16 6.94
CA TYR A 34 8.33 33.86 8.02
C TYR A 34 9.18 32.61 7.79
N TYR A 35 9.02 31.96 6.62
CA TYR A 35 9.80 30.78 6.31
C TYR A 35 11.30 31.10 6.19
N TYR A 36 12.12 30.36 6.90
CA TYR A 36 13.57 30.55 7.00
C TYR A 36 14.36 30.03 5.78
N GLY A 37 13.75 29.17 4.96
CA GLY A 37 14.40 28.60 3.78
C GLY A 37 14.12 29.37 2.48
N LYS A 38 14.45 28.76 1.35
CA LYS A 38 14.21 29.36 0.03
C LYS A 38 12.71 29.51 -0.20
N LYS A 39 12.28 30.72 -0.48
CA LYS A 39 10.87 31.01 -0.79
C LYS A 39 10.48 30.45 -2.15
N SER A 40 9.24 29.98 -2.25
CA SER A 40 8.65 29.50 -3.51
C SER A 40 8.40 30.65 -4.48
N SER A 41 8.51 30.37 -5.78
CA SER A 41 8.06 31.26 -6.85
C SER A 41 6.54 31.27 -7.04
N PHE A 42 5.86 30.19 -6.60
CA PHE A 42 4.40 30.13 -6.65
C PHE A 42 3.79 31.03 -5.58
N LYS A 43 2.73 31.75 -5.95
CA LYS A 43 2.00 32.65 -5.04
C LYS A 43 0.83 31.98 -4.34
N LYS A 44 0.35 30.88 -4.88
CA LYS A 44 -0.78 30.10 -4.37
C LYS A 44 -0.69 28.66 -4.83
N ILE A 45 -1.06 27.71 -3.97
CA ILE A 45 -1.33 26.33 -4.33
C ILE A 45 -2.76 26.02 -3.92
N THR A 46 -3.54 25.45 -4.81
CA THR A 46 -4.87 24.93 -4.52
C THR A 46 -4.84 23.42 -4.66
N ILE A 47 -5.13 22.71 -3.59
CA ILE A 47 -5.22 21.24 -3.56
C ILE A 47 -6.71 20.90 -3.53
N LEU A 48 -7.17 20.11 -4.48
CA LEU A 48 -8.55 19.66 -4.59
C LEU A 48 -8.64 18.18 -4.15
N LYS A 49 -9.65 17.83 -3.40
CA LYS A 49 -10.00 16.44 -3.16
C LYS A 49 -11.02 16.02 -4.22
N VAL A 50 -10.59 15.15 -5.09
CA VAL A 50 -11.41 14.57 -6.16
C VAL A 50 -11.13 13.07 -6.24
N ASP A 51 -12.07 12.32 -6.76
CA ASP A 51 -11.86 10.92 -7.06
C ASP A 51 -10.88 10.76 -8.24
N GLU A 52 -10.22 9.64 -8.32
CA GLU A 52 -9.09 9.41 -9.24
C GLU A 52 -9.50 9.57 -10.71
N ASP A 53 -10.65 8.99 -11.11
CA ASP A 53 -11.18 9.13 -12.47
C ASP A 53 -11.50 10.59 -12.82
N ALA A 54 -12.08 11.33 -11.88
CA ALA A 54 -12.39 12.75 -12.04
C ALA A 54 -11.11 13.59 -12.09
N ALA A 55 -10.07 13.21 -11.33
CA ALA A 55 -8.77 13.87 -11.36
C ALA A 55 -8.10 13.71 -12.73
N LEU A 56 -8.09 12.49 -13.29
CA LEU A 56 -7.53 12.24 -14.62
C LEU A 56 -8.30 12.99 -15.72
N ALA A 57 -9.64 13.02 -15.65
CA ALA A 57 -10.47 13.79 -16.59
C ALA A 57 -10.18 15.30 -16.50
N SER A 58 -10.03 15.84 -15.30
CA SER A 58 -9.67 17.24 -15.06
C SER A 58 -8.26 17.58 -15.56
N ALA A 59 -7.31 16.65 -15.42
CA ALA A 59 -5.99 16.79 -16.01
C ALA A 59 -6.03 16.83 -17.54
N LYS A 60 -6.78 15.94 -18.17
CA LYS A 60 -7.00 15.90 -19.64
C LYS A 60 -7.62 17.21 -20.17
N SER A 61 -8.51 17.83 -19.39
CA SER A 61 -9.14 19.11 -19.77
C SER A 61 -8.28 20.36 -19.46
N GLY A 62 -7.07 20.16 -18.90
CA GLY A 62 -6.17 21.26 -18.55
C GLY A 62 -6.58 22.06 -17.30
N GLN A 63 -7.46 21.50 -16.46
CA GLN A 63 -7.91 22.14 -15.22
C GLN A 63 -6.96 21.93 -14.03
N LEU A 64 -6.02 20.99 -14.15
CA LEU A 64 -5.04 20.66 -13.12
C LEU A 64 -3.63 20.78 -13.68
N ASP A 65 -2.73 21.38 -12.90
CA ASP A 65 -1.30 21.47 -13.20
C ASP A 65 -0.53 20.23 -12.72
N LEU A 66 -1.04 19.55 -11.71
CA LEU A 66 -0.47 18.33 -11.11
C LEU A 66 -1.59 17.42 -10.66
N VAL A 67 -1.47 16.13 -10.92
CA VAL A 67 -2.42 15.13 -10.50
C VAL A 67 -1.67 13.89 -9.97
N TYR A 68 -2.16 13.33 -8.88
CA TYR A 68 -1.76 12.00 -8.44
C TYR A 68 -2.67 10.98 -9.12
N VAL A 69 -2.09 9.94 -9.68
CA VAL A 69 -2.80 8.84 -10.33
C VAL A 69 -2.17 7.50 -9.92
N ASP A 70 -2.94 6.44 -10.01
CA ASP A 70 -2.47 5.08 -9.82
C ASP A 70 -1.55 4.60 -10.95
N ALA A 71 -1.05 3.38 -10.81
CA ALA A 71 -0.14 2.77 -11.78
C ALA A 71 -0.79 2.57 -13.15
N GLU A 72 -2.05 2.16 -13.21
CA GLU A 72 -2.78 1.94 -14.46
C GLU A 72 -3.07 3.25 -15.17
N SER A 73 -3.63 4.22 -14.45
CA SER A 73 -3.93 5.55 -14.95
C SER A 73 -2.67 6.30 -15.41
N SER A 74 -1.51 6.01 -14.83
CA SER A 74 -0.23 6.62 -15.21
C SER A 74 0.20 6.30 -16.65
N LYS A 75 -0.32 5.24 -17.24
CA LYS A 75 -0.09 4.86 -18.66
C LYS A 75 -0.88 5.74 -19.62
N THR A 76 -1.90 6.43 -19.13
CA THR A 76 -2.72 7.31 -19.95
C THR A 76 -1.94 8.58 -20.31
N LYS A 77 -1.72 8.80 -21.61
CA LYS A 77 -1.09 10.03 -22.08
C LYS A 77 -2.04 11.22 -21.88
N VAL A 78 -1.55 12.26 -21.23
CA VAL A 78 -2.22 13.56 -21.08
C VAL A 78 -1.37 14.61 -21.76
N ASP A 79 -1.96 15.36 -22.69
CA ASP A 79 -1.22 16.39 -23.41
C ASP A 79 -0.68 17.45 -22.43
N HIS A 80 0.53 17.91 -22.71
CA HIS A 80 1.26 18.89 -21.90
C HIS A 80 1.62 18.44 -20.47
N MET A 81 1.38 17.17 -20.10
CA MET A 81 1.80 16.62 -18.83
C MET A 81 2.89 15.56 -19.00
N THR A 82 3.71 15.40 -17.98
CA THR A 82 4.76 14.37 -17.90
C THR A 82 4.52 13.53 -16.68
N VAL A 83 4.58 12.20 -16.85
CA VAL A 83 4.50 11.26 -15.73
C VAL A 83 5.82 11.31 -14.93
N LEU A 84 5.71 11.54 -13.64
CA LEU A 84 6.81 11.52 -12.69
C LEU A 84 6.64 10.32 -11.77
N THR A 85 7.47 9.31 -11.96
CA THR A 85 7.52 8.15 -11.06
C THR A 85 8.60 8.37 -10.01
N LYS A 86 8.26 8.19 -8.75
CA LYS A 86 9.17 8.32 -7.61
C LYS A 86 9.09 7.07 -6.75
N PRO A 87 10.23 6.47 -6.36
CA PRO A 87 10.24 5.43 -5.37
C PRO A 87 9.74 5.99 -4.04
N THR A 88 9.02 5.17 -3.29
CA THR A 88 8.52 5.48 -1.95
C THR A 88 9.02 4.44 -0.97
N ILE A 89 8.90 4.75 0.32
CA ILE A 89 9.15 3.78 1.40
C ILE A 89 7.91 2.94 1.71
N ASP A 90 6.81 3.18 1.01
CA ASP A 90 5.56 2.42 1.19
C ASP A 90 5.67 1.03 0.55
N SER A 91 5.02 0.06 1.16
CA SER A 91 4.99 -1.32 0.67
C SER A 91 3.59 -1.89 0.71
N PHE A 92 3.23 -2.62 -0.31
CA PHE A 92 2.04 -3.45 -0.31
C PHE A 92 2.40 -4.80 0.32
N SER A 93 1.66 -5.18 1.35
CA SER A 93 1.91 -6.41 2.08
C SER A 93 0.61 -7.08 2.52
N ILE A 94 0.66 -8.41 2.65
CA ILE A 94 -0.40 -9.17 3.28
C ILE A 94 0.01 -9.39 4.74
N ASN A 95 -0.79 -8.89 5.68
CA ASN A 95 -0.60 -9.11 7.09
C ASN A 95 -1.33 -10.38 7.51
N LEU A 96 -0.60 -11.34 8.04
CA LEU A 96 -1.12 -12.62 8.47
C LEU A 96 -1.09 -12.70 10.00
N PRO A 97 -2.21 -13.09 10.65
CA PRO A 97 -2.21 -13.39 12.09
C PRO A 97 -1.15 -14.43 12.44
N VAL A 98 -0.43 -14.20 13.55
CA VAL A 98 0.65 -15.07 14.01
C VAL A 98 0.27 -15.89 15.26
N ILE A 99 -0.93 -15.70 15.80
CA ILE A 99 -1.50 -16.44 16.92
C ILE A 99 -2.64 -17.33 16.43
N PRO A 100 -2.90 -18.46 17.08
CA PRO A 100 -4.10 -19.26 16.82
C PRO A 100 -5.38 -18.45 17.07
N GLU A 101 -6.46 -18.91 16.49
CA GLU A 101 -7.78 -18.32 16.71
C GLU A 101 -8.16 -18.35 18.20
N THR A 102 -8.57 -17.21 18.72
CA THR A 102 -9.05 -17.03 20.09
C THR A 102 -10.12 -15.95 20.13
N THR A 103 -10.83 -15.85 21.25
CA THR A 103 -11.84 -14.79 21.45
C THR A 103 -11.31 -13.77 22.44
N GLU A 104 -11.23 -12.51 22.02
CA GLU A 104 -10.87 -11.35 22.86
C GLU A 104 -11.98 -10.30 22.75
N ASP A 105 -12.50 -9.86 23.88
CA ASP A 105 -13.61 -8.87 23.96
C ASP A 105 -14.81 -9.20 23.08
N GLY A 106 -15.14 -10.51 22.95
CA GLY A 106 -16.25 -11.00 22.14
C GLY A 106 -16.00 -11.03 20.64
N GLN A 107 -14.77 -10.74 20.21
CA GLN A 107 -14.35 -10.83 18.81
C GLN A 107 -13.39 -11.98 18.60
N ILE A 108 -13.51 -12.64 17.44
CA ILE A 108 -12.56 -13.66 17.02
C ILE A 108 -11.31 -12.96 16.48
N VAL A 109 -10.15 -13.28 17.07
CA VAL A 109 -8.83 -12.81 16.63
C VAL A 109 -7.91 -13.99 16.37
N GLY A 110 -6.86 -13.78 15.59
CA GLY A 110 -5.96 -14.86 15.21
C GLY A 110 -6.45 -15.68 14.01
N ASN A 111 -5.73 -16.74 13.67
CA ASN A 111 -6.11 -17.68 12.61
C ASN A 111 -5.32 -18.97 12.77
N ASN A 112 -6.01 -20.11 12.78
CA ASN A 112 -5.41 -21.42 13.03
C ASN A 112 -4.48 -21.92 11.92
N VAL A 113 -4.61 -21.40 10.70
CA VAL A 113 -3.73 -21.73 9.56
C VAL A 113 -2.50 -20.85 9.57
N THR A 114 -2.70 -19.52 9.54
CA THR A 114 -1.60 -18.55 9.40
C THR A 114 -0.76 -18.40 10.68
N SER A 115 -1.23 -18.86 11.83
CA SER A 115 -0.44 -18.96 13.07
C SER A 115 0.70 -19.98 12.97
N ASP A 116 0.58 -20.98 12.08
CA ASP A 116 1.70 -21.88 11.81
C ASP A 116 2.78 -21.16 10.99
N ILE A 117 4.00 -21.15 11.50
CA ILE A 117 5.13 -20.49 10.84
C ILE A 117 5.44 -21.10 9.47
N ALA A 118 5.22 -22.40 9.28
CA ALA A 118 5.48 -23.07 8.01
C ALA A 118 4.59 -22.52 6.89
N ILE A 119 3.32 -22.20 7.18
CA ILE A 119 2.41 -21.55 6.23
C ILE A 119 2.98 -20.19 5.80
N ARG A 120 3.36 -19.35 6.76
CA ARG A 120 3.89 -18.00 6.46
C ARG A 120 5.22 -18.07 5.69
N GLN A 121 6.10 -19.00 6.04
CA GLN A 121 7.36 -19.20 5.33
C GLN A 121 7.13 -19.73 3.91
N ALA A 122 6.25 -20.71 3.73
CA ALA A 122 5.91 -21.24 2.41
C ALA A 122 5.31 -20.17 1.49
N LEU A 123 4.37 -19.37 2.00
CA LEU A 123 3.83 -18.22 1.25
C LEU A 123 4.93 -17.24 0.87
N ASN A 124 5.82 -16.91 1.81
CA ASN A 124 6.86 -15.91 1.58
C ASN A 124 7.86 -16.32 0.48
N ILE A 125 8.26 -17.60 0.42
CA ILE A 125 9.20 -18.11 -0.58
C ILE A 125 8.52 -18.58 -1.87
N GLY A 126 7.26 -19.00 -1.81
CA GLY A 126 6.52 -19.52 -2.97
C GLY A 126 5.89 -18.45 -3.85
N ILE A 127 5.61 -17.29 -3.30
CA ILE A 127 5.00 -16.17 -4.04
C ILE A 127 5.95 -15.65 -5.13
N ASN A 128 5.39 -15.27 -6.27
CA ASN A 128 6.11 -14.55 -7.34
C ASN A 128 5.76 -13.06 -7.24
N ARG A 129 6.60 -12.29 -6.53
CA ARG A 129 6.38 -10.83 -6.33
C ARG A 129 6.41 -10.05 -7.64
N GLN A 130 7.29 -10.45 -8.57
CA GLN A 130 7.34 -9.76 -9.87
C GLN A 130 6.04 -9.95 -10.65
N ALA A 131 5.48 -11.15 -10.67
CA ALA A 131 4.19 -11.39 -11.33
C ALA A 131 3.05 -10.58 -10.71
N ILE A 132 3.04 -10.39 -9.38
CA ILE A 132 2.07 -9.52 -8.72
C ILE A 132 2.25 -8.06 -9.17
N ILE A 133 3.48 -7.57 -9.22
CA ILE A 133 3.78 -6.21 -9.70
C ILE A 133 3.32 -6.03 -11.14
N ASP A 134 3.62 -6.98 -12.01
CA ASP A 134 3.27 -6.89 -13.42
C ASP A 134 1.76 -6.90 -13.66
N ASN A 135 1.01 -7.70 -12.89
CA ASN A 135 -0.43 -7.86 -13.07
C ASN A 135 -1.26 -6.84 -12.28
N ALA A 136 -0.92 -6.57 -11.01
CA ALA A 136 -1.72 -5.70 -10.16
C ALA A 136 -1.24 -4.24 -10.17
N LEU A 137 0.04 -3.99 -10.43
CA LEU A 137 0.63 -2.65 -10.42
C LEU A 137 1.10 -2.21 -11.81
N SER A 138 0.69 -2.92 -12.86
CA SER A 138 1.05 -2.58 -14.24
C SER A 138 2.57 -2.40 -14.46
N GLY A 139 3.39 -3.15 -13.71
CA GLY A 139 4.85 -3.05 -13.70
C GLY A 139 5.42 -1.88 -12.90
N CYS A 140 4.60 -1.09 -12.22
CA CYS A 140 5.04 0.08 -11.45
C CYS A 140 5.37 -0.30 -10.00
N GLY A 141 6.53 -0.88 -9.77
CA GLY A 141 6.98 -1.26 -8.44
C GLY A 141 8.27 -2.09 -8.46
N THR A 142 8.73 -2.46 -7.28
CA THR A 142 9.86 -3.37 -7.11
C THR A 142 9.53 -4.41 -6.04
N PRO A 143 10.02 -5.66 -6.16
CA PRO A 143 9.81 -6.66 -5.12
C PRO A 143 10.34 -6.18 -3.77
N ALA A 144 9.48 -6.19 -2.74
CA ALA A 144 9.82 -5.81 -1.39
C ALA A 144 10.07 -7.05 -0.51
N PHE A 145 11.17 -7.04 0.24
CA PHE A 145 11.55 -8.10 1.18
C PHE A 145 11.56 -7.60 2.64
N SER A 146 11.10 -6.37 2.86
CA SER A 146 10.93 -5.76 4.17
C SER A 146 9.71 -4.84 4.15
N THR A 147 9.21 -4.47 5.33
CA THR A 147 8.06 -3.57 5.49
C THR A 147 8.38 -2.10 5.17
N SER A 148 9.66 -1.75 5.06
CA SER A 148 10.12 -0.39 4.75
C SER A 148 11.21 -0.45 3.69
N PRO A 149 10.88 -0.88 2.44
CA PRO A 149 11.85 -0.91 1.36
C PRO A 149 12.36 0.51 1.08
N GLU A 150 13.56 0.62 0.52
CA GLU A 150 14.17 1.89 0.10
C GLU A 150 14.43 2.94 1.20
N ALA A 151 14.07 2.66 2.46
CA ALA A 151 14.42 3.55 3.57
C ALA A 151 15.93 3.46 3.90
N PRO A 152 16.58 4.53 4.39
CA PRO A 152 17.99 4.49 4.77
C PRO A 152 18.33 3.44 5.83
N TRP A 153 17.35 3.05 6.62
CA TRP A 153 17.46 2.01 7.67
C TRP A 153 16.92 0.64 7.24
N SER A 154 16.51 0.48 5.98
CA SER A 154 15.97 -0.78 5.48
C SER A 154 16.99 -1.90 5.56
N SER A 155 16.50 -3.10 5.86
CA SER A 155 17.29 -4.32 5.70
C SER A 155 17.71 -4.49 4.24
N LYS A 156 18.96 -4.85 4.02
CA LYS A 156 19.46 -5.23 2.70
C LYS A 156 19.28 -6.72 2.43
N TYR A 157 18.60 -7.42 3.31
CA TYR A 157 18.30 -8.83 3.13
C TYR A 157 17.33 -9.02 1.97
N THR A 158 17.74 -9.86 1.03
CA THR A 158 16.92 -10.30 -0.11
C THR A 158 17.06 -11.80 -0.27
N PHE A 159 16.10 -12.43 -0.91
CA PHE A 159 16.15 -13.84 -1.25
C PHE A 159 15.44 -14.06 -2.60
N GLN A 160 15.71 -15.19 -3.23
CA GLN A 160 14.97 -15.59 -4.39
C GLN A 160 13.59 -16.10 -3.94
N ASP A 161 12.54 -15.52 -4.46
CA ASP A 161 11.16 -15.99 -4.31
C ASP A 161 10.72 -16.89 -5.49
N ASN A 162 9.41 -17.14 -5.62
CA ASN A 162 8.84 -18.05 -6.63
C ASN A 162 9.40 -19.49 -6.54
N ARG A 163 9.80 -19.92 -5.34
CA ARG A 163 10.32 -21.26 -5.07
C ARG A 163 9.18 -22.21 -4.68
N VAL A 164 8.27 -22.47 -5.61
CA VAL A 164 7.02 -23.19 -5.35
C VAL A 164 7.26 -24.61 -4.84
N GLU A 165 8.19 -25.37 -5.44
CA GLU A 165 8.46 -26.75 -5.02
C GLU A 165 9.12 -26.82 -3.63
N GLU A 166 9.95 -25.85 -3.29
CA GLU A 166 10.52 -25.75 -1.95
C GLU A 166 9.45 -25.37 -0.91
N ALA A 167 8.53 -24.46 -1.28
CA ALA A 167 7.39 -24.12 -0.43
C ALA A 167 6.48 -25.32 -0.17
N LYS A 168 6.18 -26.13 -1.19
CA LYS A 168 5.41 -27.37 -1.06
C LYS A 168 6.10 -28.37 -0.13
N LYS A 169 7.41 -28.56 -0.32
CA LYS A 169 8.20 -29.45 0.53
C LYS A 169 8.22 -28.97 1.98
N LEU A 170 8.38 -27.68 2.22
CA LEU A 170 8.36 -27.09 3.56
C LEU A 170 7.02 -27.37 4.27
N LEU A 171 5.90 -27.22 3.56
CA LEU A 171 4.58 -27.54 4.10
C LEU A 171 4.45 -29.03 4.43
N GLU A 172 4.92 -29.90 3.53
CA GLU A 172 4.87 -31.34 3.72
C GLU A 172 5.71 -31.81 4.91
N ASP A 173 6.95 -31.30 5.02
CA ASP A 173 7.85 -31.58 6.15
C ASP A 173 7.28 -31.07 7.49
N ALA A 174 6.49 -29.97 7.46
CA ALA A 174 5.77 -29.44 8.61
C ALA A 174 4.45 -30.17 8.94
N GLY A 175 4.08 -31.18 8.15
CA GLY A 175 2.89 -32.00 8.34
C GLY A 175 1.62 -31.49 7.68
N TRP A 176 1.70 -30.44 6.86
CA TRP A 176 0.60 -29.97 6.01
C TRP A 176 0.53 -30.84 4.74
N LYS A 177 -0.41 -31.75 4.66
CA LYS A 177 -0.55 -32.71 3.55
C LYS A 177 -1.98 -32.74 3.05
N ASP A 178 -2.16 -32.89 1.76
CA ASP A 178 -3.44 -33.21 1.17
C ASP A 178 -3.71 -34.72 1.39
N THR A 179 -4.59 -35.04 2.32
CA THR A 179 -4.84 -36.40 2.75
C THR A 179 -6.09 -37.02 2.13
N ASP A 180 -6.99 -36.22 1.63
CA ASP A 180 -8.23 -36.65 0.96
C ASP A 180 -8.24 -36.43 -0.56
N GLY A 181 -7.22 -35.76 -1.09
CA GLY A 181 -7.04 -35.55 -2.54
C GLY A 181 -7.90 -34.44 -3.12
N ASP A 182 -8.40 -33.53 -2.28
CA ASP A 182 -9.22 -32.38 -2.73
C ASP A 182 -8.38 -31.18 -3.20
N GLY A 183 -7.05 -31.26 -3.08
CA GLY A 183 -6.11 -30.21 -3.47
C GLY A 183 -5.81 -29.20 -2.35
N ILE A 184 -6.45 -29.34 -1.19
CA ILE A 184 -6.23 -28.51 -0.02
C ILE A 184 -5.43 -29.31 1.00
N ARG A 185 -4.39 -28.74 1.56
CA ARG A 185 -3.60 -29.42 2.58
C ARG A 185 -4.25 -29.32 3.95
N GLU A 186 -4.12 -30.36 4.78
CA GLU A 186 -4.60 -30.37 6.14
C GLU A 186 -3.47 -30.67 7.13
N LYS A 187 -3.66 -30.21 8.36
CA LYS A 187 -2.85 -30.57 9.52
C LYS A 187 -3.72 -30.61 10.78
N ASN A 188 -3.72 -31.72 11.47
CA ASN A 188 -4.50 -31.91 12.70
C ASN A 188 -6.00 -31.59 12.54
N GLY A 189 -6.59 -31.91 11.40
CA GLY A 189 -7.99 -31.63 11.08
C GLY A 189 -8.30 -30.18 10.67
N VAL A 190 -7.29 -29.33 10.54
CA VAL A 190 -7.44 -27.95 10.05
C VAL A 190 -7.06 -27.91 8.58
N LYS A 191 -7.96 -27.46 7.72
CA LYS A 191 -7.66 -27.20 6.28
C LYS A 191 -6.85 -25.93 6.11
N ALA A 192 -5.93 -25.92 5.16
CA ALA A 192 -5.09 -24.76 4.83
C ALA A 192 -5.88 -23.70 4.01
N GLU A 193 -6.97 -23.25 4.57
CA GLU A 193 -7.86 -22.24 3.98
C GLU A 193 -7.97 -21.02 4.90
N PHE A 194 -7.88 -19.84 4.33
CA PHE A 194 -8.13 -18.58 5.05
C PHE A 194 -8.54 -17.48 4.08
N THR A 195 -9.22 -16.48 4.61
CA THR A 195 -9.68 -15.33 3.82
C THR A 195 -8.69 -14.18 3.90
N VAL A 196 -8.34 -13.63 2.75
CA VAL A 196 -7.60 -12.36 2.65
C VAL A 196 -8.59 -11.24 2.35
N THR A 197 -8.56 -10.19 3.15
CA THR A 197 -9.43 -9.03 2.97
C THR A 197 -8.64 -7.88 2.33
N GLY A 198 -9.11 -7.39 1.19
CA GLY A 198 -8.58 -6.22 0.49
C GLY A 198 -9.55 -5.05 0.54
N ARG A 199 -9.06 -3.86 0.17
CA ARG A 199 -9.91 -2.66 0.02
C ARG A 199 -10.58 -2.66 -1.35
N SER A 200 -11.91 -2.58 -1.40
CA SER A 200 -12.65 -2.54 -2.67
C SER A 200 -12.47 -1.23 -3.46
N ASN A 201 -12.02 -0.16 -2.79
CA ASN A 201 -11.74 1.14 -3.41
C ASN A 201 -10.25 1.36 -3.76
N ASP A 202 -9.45 0.32 -3.71
CA ASP A 202 -8.03 0.31 -4.08
C ASP A 202 -7.80 -0.92 -4.97
N LEU A 203 -7.99 -0.74 -6.26
CA LEU A 203 -7.95 -1.84 -7.24
C LEU A 203 -6.61 -2.56 -7.26
N ALA A 204 -5.51 -1.84 -7.04
CA ALA A 204 -4.18 -2.42 -6.99
C ALA A 204 -3.98 -3.41 -5.82
N ARG A 205 -4.77 -3.23 -4.73
CA ARG A 205 -4.76 -4.13 -3.56
C ARG A 205 -5.86 -5.17 -3.58
N TYR A 206 -6.87 -4.97 -4.42
CA TYR A 206 -8.00 -5.88 -4.54
C TYR A 206 -7.74 -6.98 -5.56
N ASN A 207 -7.11 -6.66 -6.69
CA ASN A 207 -6.74 -7.58 -7.77
C ASN A 207 -5.48 -8.39 -7.44
#